data_ac2870306130bd27e11a6c3054821e83
#
_entry.id   ac2870306130bd27e11a6c3054821e83
#
_cell.length_a   1.000
_cell.length_b   1.000
_cell.length_c   1.000
_cell.angle_alpha   90.00
_cell.angle_beta   90.00
_cell.angle_gamma   90.00
#
_symmetry.space_group_name_H-M   'P 1'
#
loop_
_entity.id
_entity.type
_entity.pdbx_description
1 polymer ?
#
loop_
_entity_poly.entity_id
_entity_poly.type
_entity_poly.pdbx_seq_one_letter_code
_entity_poly.pdbx_strand_id
1 'polypeptide(L)'
;MEEQIKQQAEFAVNLTYEDIPQEVRQRARCVILDSLGCVYKGLGKKHIVSKGQEAQILERTLAMVSTELYEGNRKAIGHPACHILPLMFGQNENEQTIGAFVKNFVASYEVASRWGSAIRFTHDILGHGTVMMSGATVAEGLYRGVDAETMYEALLLTGALPEVSVWQSVWDGSRLHDAYAGLAACKAKKVYDLLPHDVKSSGRIIESVYHDIMGATIVPEQLTAGLGDEFLLLSNYYKIHTGCRFVHPFADVVQQELENGLEKETIASISIYTYKKAARLTAQHVPNKLAGQFSIPVSIAVLLEKGTLSPDTIAACVDDPAVLSWEGRITLYEDEAYNKLLPDTRGGRVELHFKNGETKKIEVFHARGDFDNPTPFTQADVVEKFKNNVADILSEQQADCLAETILYGGEDTPFAIEVK
;
A
#
# COMPACT_ATOMS: atom_id res chain seq x y z
N MET A 1 -9.53 -12.36 -21.74
CA MET A 1 -8.38 -12.09 -20.86
C MET A 1 -7.09 -11.84 -21.64
N GLU A 2 -6.66 -12.71 -22.56
CA GLU A 2 -5.41 -12.52 -23.33
C GLU A 2 -5.39 -11.22 -24.13
N GLU A 3 -6.50 -10.88 -24.80
CA GLU A 3 -6.62 -9.63 -25.55
C GLU A 3 -6.47 -8.40 -24.64
N GLN A 4 -7.05 -8.44 -23.43
CA GLN A 4 -6.91 -7.35 -22.47
C GLN A 4 -5.47 -7.23 -21.93
N ILE A 5 -4.79 -8.35 -21.69
CA ILE A 5 -3.38 -8.35 -21.28
C ILE A 5 -2.48 -7.79 -22.39
N LYS A 6 -2.78 -8.12 -23.65
CA LYS A 6 -2.08 -7.57 -24.80
C LYS A 6 -2.24 -6.05 -24.88
N GLN A 7 -3.46 -5.54 -24.73
CA GLN A 7 -3.73 -4.11 -24.68
C GLN A 7 -2.99 -3.42 -23.52
N GLN A 8 -2.86 -4.07 -22.35
CA GLN A 8 -2.06 -3.54 -21.25
C GLN A 8 -0.57 -3.46 -21.58
N ALA A 9 -0.03 -4.48 -22.27
CA ALA A 9 1.36 -4.47 -22.70
C ALA A 9 1.63 -3.35 -23.72
N GLU A 10 0.74 -3.18 -24.70
CA GLU A 10 0.79 -2.10 -25.69
C GLU A 10 0.69 -0.72 -25.02
N PHE A 11 -0.24 -0.56 -24.09
CA PHE A 11 -0.36 0.68 -23.28
C PHE A 11 0.93 0.98 -22.54
N ALA A 12 1.48 0.01 -21.81
CA ALA A 12 2.65 0.22 -20.96
C ALA A 12 3.89 0.64 -21.76
N VAL A 13 4.10 0.03 -22.93
CA VAL A 13 5.27 0.30 -23.79
C VAL A 13 5.11 1.61 -24.53
N ASN A 14 3.91 1.93 -25.01
CA ASN A 14 3.67 3.10 -25.86
C ASN A 14 3.33 4.39 -25.08
N LEU A 15 3.01 4.30 -23.79
CA LEU A 15 2.71 5.47 -22.96
C LEU A 15 3.89 6.45 -23.01
N THR A 16 3.63 7.71 -23.32
CA THR A 16 4.61 8.79 -23.21
C THR A 16 4.34 9.64 -21.95
N TYR A 17 5.31 10.47 -21.56
CA TYR A 17 5.12 11.35 -20.40
C TYR A 17 4.03 12.39 -20.69
N GLU A 18 3.92 12.87 -21.92
CA GLU A 18 2.95 13.87 -22.38
C GLU A 18 1.52 13.31 -22.37
N ASP A 19 1.33 12.01 -22.61
CA ASP A 19 0.00 11.38 -22.58
C ASP A 19 -0.57 11.31 -21.15
N ILE A 20 0.27 11.46 -20.12
CA ILE A 20 -0.16 11.40 -18.73
C ILE A 20 -0.70 12.77 -18.31
N PRO A 21 -1.98 12.88 -17.87
CA PRO A 21 -2.52 14.14 -17.37
C PRO A 21 -1.68 14.74 -16.22
N GLN A 22 -1.61 16.07 -16.16
CA GLN A 22 -0.81 16.76 -15.14
C GLN A 22 -1.17 16.33 -13.72
N GLU A 23 -2.44 16.14 -13.42
CA GLU A 23 -2.92 15.69 -12.12
C GLU A 23 -2.35 14.29 -11.77
N VAL A 24 -2.33 13.38 -12.74
CA VAL A 24 -1.80 12.02 -12.58
C VAL A 24 -0.29 12.06 -12.36
N ARG A 25 0.44 12.87 -13.15
CA ARG A 25 1.88 13.09 -12.96
C ARG A 25 2.20 13.59 -11.54
N GLN A 26 1.42 14.57 -11.08
CA GLN A 26 1.59 15.14 -9.74
C GLN A 26 1.27 14.12 -8.65
N ARG A 27 0.20 13.33 -8.82
CA ARG A 27 -0.14 12.25 -7.89
C ARG A 27 0.93 11.17 -7.85
N ALA A 28 1.48 10.78 -9.00
CA ALA A 28 2.59 9.82 -9.07
C ALA A 28 3.82 10.31 -8.30
N ARG A 29 4.20 11.57 -8.47
CA ARG A 29 5.32 12.18 -7.74
C ARG A 29 5.10 12.18 -6.23
N CYS A 30 3.88 12.47 -5.77
CA CYS A 30 3.51 12.38 -4.36
C CYS A 30 3.62 10.94 -3.82
N VAL A 31 3.15 9.94 -4.58
CA VAL A 31 3.25 8.53 -4.17
C VAL A 31 4.70 8.05 -4.14
N ILE A 32 5.53 8.49 -5.09
CA ILE A 32 6.96 8.19 -5.11
C ILE A 32 7.64 8.76 -3.85
N LEU A 33 7.37 10.02 -3.51
CA LEU A 33 7.93 10.68 -2.33
C LEU A 33 7.48 10.00 -1.02
N ASP A 34 6.19 9.73 -0.89
CA ASP A 34 5.61 9.02 0.25
C ASP A 34 6.26 7.65 0.47
N SER A 35 6.38 6.88 -0.62
CA SER A 35 6.96 5.54 -0.61
C SER A 35 8.44 5.55 -0.25
N LEU A 36 9.19 6.51 -0.78
CA LEU A 36 10.61 6.70 -0.43
C LEU A 36 10.77 7.00 1.07
N GLY A 37 9.91 7.86 1.61
CA GLY A 37 9.87 8.16 3.05
C GLY A 37 9.60 6.90 3.89
N CYS A 38 8.72 6.01 3.42
CA CYS A 38 8.44 4.74 4.10
C CYS A 38 9.66 3.79 4.06
N VAL A 39 10.41 3.74 2.94
CA VAL A 39 11.66 2.95 2.86
C VAL A 39 12.68 3.46 3.87
N TYR A 40 12.96 4.76 3.90
CA TYR A 40 13.88 5.35 4.88
C TYR A 40 13.43 5.10 6.32
N LYS A 41 12.14 5.31 6.62
CA LYS A 41 11.60 5.07 7.97
C LYS A 41 11.82 3.63 8.43
N GLY A 42 11.61 2.66 7.54
CA GLY A 42 11.77 1.25 7.86
C GLY A 42 13.23 0.80 7.98
N LEU A 43 14.13 1.39 7.19
CA LEU A 43 15.59 1.17 7.33
C LEU A 43 16.10 1.80 8.63
N GLY A 44 15.57 2.96 9.04
CA GLY A 44 16.10 3.74 10.15
C GLY A 44 17.53 4.17 9.86
N LYS A 45 18.40 4.07 10.86
CA LYS A 45 19.86 4.36 10.71
C LYS A 45 20.66 3.21 10.09
N LYS A 46 19.99 2.14 9.67
CA LYS A 46 20.66 1.00 9.01
C LYS A 46 20.82 1.32 7.53
N HIS A 47 21.94 0.96 6.98
CA HIS A 47 22.18 1.01 5.54
C HIS A 47 21.78 -0.31 4.90
N ILE A 48 21.46 -0.26 3.61
CA ILE A 48 21.31 -1.48 2.81
C ILE A 48 22.65 -2.18 2.75
N VAL A 49 22.71 -3.38 3.34
CA VAL A 49 23.95 -4.17 3.42
C VAL A 49 23.96 -5.33 2.45
N SER A 50 22.82 -5.64 1.87
CA SER A 50 22.67 -6.77 0.96
C SER A 50 23.44 -6.54 -0.35
N LYS A 51 24.12 -7.60 -0.82
CA LYS A 51 24.80 -7.60 -2.11
C LYS A 51 23.91 -8.25 -3.18
N GLY A 52 23.84 -7.61 -4.34
CA GLY A 52 23.01 -8.05 -5.47
C GLY A 52 21.60 -7.46 -5.47
N GLN A 53 21.11 -7.22 -6.67
CA GLN A 53 19.85 -6.48 -6.89
C GLN A 53 18.64 -7.11 -6.20
N GLU A 54 18.45 -8.42 -6.29
CA GLU A 54 17.29 -9.09 -5.67
C GLU A 54 17.28 -8.94 -4.14
N ALA A 55 18.44 -9.12 -3.50
CA ALA A 55 18.55 -8.96 -2.06
C ALA A 55 18.29 -7.51 -1.61
N GLN A 56 18.72 -6.53 -2.40
CA GLN A 56 18.43 -5.11 -2.14
C GLN A 56 16.95 -4.76 -2.37
N ILE A 57 16.29 -5.35 -3.37
CA ILE A 57 14.84 -5.22 -3.57
C ILE A 57 14.11 -5.73 -2.33
N LEU A 58 14.46 -6.92 -1.86
CA LEU A 58 13.86 -7.50 -0.65
C LEU A 58 14.07 -6.60 0.57
N GLU A 59 15.29 -6.08 0.77
CA GLU A 59 15.62 -5.23 1.92
C GLU A 59 14.83 -3.91 1.90
N ARG A 60 14.72 -3.23 0.73
CA ARG A 60 13.87 -2.04 0.58
C ARG A 60 12.40 -2.34 0.82
N THR A 61 11.92 -3.47 0.29
CA THR A 61 10.51 -3.87 0.45
C THR A 61 10.21 -4.18 1.91
N LEU A 62 11.05 -4.97 2.58
CA LEU A 62 10.91 -5.29 4.00
C LEU A 62 10.90 -4.02 4.86
N ALA A 63 11.77 -3.06 4.53
CA ALA A 63 11.79 -1.77 5.21
C ALA A 63 10.47 -1.01 5.00
N MET A 64 10.06 -0.80 3.75
CA MET A 64 8.84 -0.07 3.40
C MET A 64 7.60 -0.69 4.04
N VAL A 65 7.39 -2.00 3.83
CA VAL A 65 6.18 -2.71 4.25
C VAL A 65 6.08 -2.80 5.77
N SER A 66 7.20 -3.00 6.47
CA SER A 66 7.21 -3.05 7.95
C SER A 66 6.71 -1.78 8.64
N THR A 67 6.66 -0.66 7.93
CA THR A 67 6.14 0.60 8.49
C THR A 67 4.62 0.64 8.56
N GLU A 68 3.92 -0.11 7.70
CA GLU A 68 2.47 0.01 7.51
C GLU A 68 1.99 1.47 7.30
N LEU A 69 2.88 2.32 6.72
CA LEU A 69 2.61 3.72 6.36
C LEU A 69 2.53 3.94 4.84
N TYR A 70 2.91 2.94 4.05
CA TYR A 70 2.92 3.04 2.58
C TYR A 70 1.50 3.11 2.00
N GLU A 71 1.41 3.75 0.82
CA GLU A 71 0.15 3.98 0.13
C GLU A 71 -0.65 2.70 -0.17
N GLY A 72 -1.89 2.86 -0.55
CA GLY A 72 -2.70 1.82 -1.15
C GLY A 72 -3.70 2.40 -2.13
N ASN A 73 -4.37 1.51 -2.85
CA ASN A 73 -5.38 1.90 -3.82
C ASN A 73 -6.71 1.18 -3.54
N ARG A 74 -7.78 1.97 -3.42
CA ARG A 74 -9.08 1.44 -3.04
C ARG A 74 -9.73 0.62 -4.17
N LYS A 75 -9.57 1.04 -5.43
CA LYS A 75 -10.11 0.30 -6.59
C LYS A 75 -9.30 -0.97 -6.86
N ALA A 76 -7.98 -0.92 -6.71
CA ALA A 76 -7.11 -2.07 -6.85
C ALA A 76 -7.20 -3.08 -5.68
N ILE A 77 -7.79 -2.69 -4.56
CA ILE A 77 -7.90 -3.52 -3.34
C ILE A 77 -6.52 -4.01 -2.86
N GLY A 78 -5.51 -3.16 -2.95
CA GLY A 78 -4.14 -3.52 -2.64
C GLY A 78 -3.21 -2.32 -2.58
N HIS A 79 -1.91 -2.61 -2.67
CA HIS A 79 -0.82 -1.66 -2.49
C HIS A 79 0.17 -1.75 -3.67
N PRO A 80 -0.13 -1.16 -4.83
CA PRO A 80 0.71 -1.30 -6.01
C PRO A 80 2.14 -0.80 -5.82
N ALA A 81 2.33 0.37 -5.19
CA ALA A 81 3.63 1.01 -5.09
C ALA A 81 4.68 0.16 -4.36
N CYS A 82 4.30 -0.62 -3.33
CA CYS A 82 5.27 -1.44 -2.60
C CYS A 82 5.81 -2.64 -3.39
N HIS A 83 5.17 -3.01 -4.51
CA HIS A 83 5.68 -4.01 -5.45
C HIS A 83 6.60 -3.41 -6.50
N ILE A 84 6.39 -2.14 -6.84
CA ILE A 84 7.00 -1.44 -7.97
C ILE A 84 8.21 -0.63 -7.52
N LEU A 85 8.03 0.28 -6.56
CA LEU A 85 9.05 1.28 -6.21
C LEU A 85 10.32 0.70 -5.59
N PRO A 86 10.30 -0.31 -4.70
CA PRO A 86 11.55 -0.93 -4.19
C PRO A 86 12.42 -1.54 -5.29
N LEU A 87 11.79 -2.03 -6.38
CA LEU A 87 12.49 -2.48 -7.60
C LEU A 87 13.07 -1.27 -8.34
N MET A 88 12.24 -0.26 -8.65
CA MET A 88 12.64 0.92 -9.43
C MET A 88 13.72 1.76 -8.73
N PHE A 89 13.70 1.88 -7.41
CA PHE A 89 14.74 2.58 -6.63
C PHE A 89 16.13 1.93 -6.72
N GLY A 90 16.25 0.73 -7.27
CA GLY A 90 17.51 0.04 -7.50
C GLY A 90 17.94 0.01 -8.97
N GLN A 91 17.18 0.60 -9.87
CA GLN A 91 17.44 0.62 -11.31
C GLN A 91 18.20 1.89 -11.71
N ASN A 92 19.40 2.13 -11.13
CA ASN A 92 20.17 3.37 -11.30
C ASN A 92 21.31 3.26 -12.33
N GLU A 93 21.42 2.14 -13.06
CA GLU A 93 22.55 1.89 -13.97
C GLU A 93 22.46 2.68 -15.28
N ASN A 94 21.27 3.19 -15.63
CA ASN A 94 21.06 4.02 -16.82
C ASN A 94 20.82 5.47 -16.37
N GLU A 95 21.28 6.45 -17.17
CA GLU A 95 20.93 7.86 -16.98
C GLU A 95 19.41 8.02 -17.11
N GLN A 96 18.70 7.97 -15.97
CA GLN A 96 17.24 8.06 -15.91
C GLN A 96 16.85 9.50 -15.55
N THR A 97 15.82 10.02 -16.22
CA THR A 97 15.21 11.31 -15.87
C THR A 97 13.98 11.11 -14.98
N ILE A 98 13.58 12.17 -14.25
CA ILE A 98 12.37 12.14 -13.43
C ILE A 98 11.12 11.89 -14.29
N GLY A 99 11.06 12.41 -15.52
CA GLY A 99 9.97 12.14 -16.45
C GLY A 99 9.87 10.67 -16.83
N ALA A 100 10.99 10.04 -17.19
CA ALA A 100 11.04 8.62 -17.50
C ALA A 100 10.65 7.76 -16.28
N PHE A 101 11.12 8.12 -15.07
CA PHE A 101 10.78 7.43 -13.84
C PHE A 101 9.28 7.52 -13.54
N VAL A 102 8.70 8.72 -13.60
CA VAL A 102 7.26 8.96 -13.38
C VAL A 102 6.42 8.19 -14.41
N LYS A 103 6.78 8.26 -15.69
CA LYS A 103 6.08 7.54 -16.75
C LYS A 103 6.09 6.01 -16.50
N ASN A 104 7.26 5.44 -16.21
CA ASN A 104 7.39 4.01 -15.94
C ASN A 104 6.60 3.60 -14.70
N PHE A 105 6.61 4.43 -13.65
CA PHE A 105 5.82 4.20 -12.44
C PHE A 105 4.32 4.21 -12.74
N VAL A 106 3.82 5.22 -13.48
CA VAL A 106 2.39 5.31 -13.83
C VAL A 106 1.96 4.09 -14.64
N ALA A 107 2.69 3.71 -15.69
CA ALA A 107 2.38 2.52 -16.49
C ALA A 107 2.29 1.26 -15.63
N SER A 108 3.26 1.06 -14.76
CA SER A 108 3.33 -0.08 -13.84
C SER A 108 2.19 -0.10 -12.82
N TYR A 109 1.88 1.07 -12.26
CA TYR A 109 0.82 1.24 -11.29
C TYR A 109 -0.57 0.96 -11.90
N GLU A 110 -0.81 1.45 -13.13
CA GLU A 110 -2.07 1.25 -13.84
C GLU A 110 -2.31 -0.24 -14.13
N VAL A 111 -1.32 -0.96 -14.61
CA VAL A 111 -1.45 -2.39 -14.86
C VAL A 111 -1.72 -3.13 -13.54
N ALA A 112 -0.92 -2.91 -12.49
CA ALA A 112 -1.13 -3.54 -11.18
C ALA A 112 -2.54 -3.27 -10.62
N SER A 113 -2.99 -2.02 -10.71
CA SER A 113 -4.28 -1.61 -10.19
C SER A 113 -5.44 -2.27 -10.91
N ARG A 114 -5.35 -2.44 -12.22
CA ARG A 114 -6.36 -3.11 -13.03
C ARG A 114 -6.41 -4.62 -12.77
N TRP A 115 -5.28 -5.27 -12.54
CA TRP A 115 -5.26 -6.65 -12.10
C TRP A 115 -5.97 -6.82 -10.75
N GLY A 116 -5.73 -5.92 -9.80
CA GLY A 116 -6.42 -5.91 -8.51
C GLY A 116 -7.92 -5.63 -8.62
N SER A 117 -8.34 -4.80 -9.57
CA SER A 117 -9.76 -4.57 -9.86
C SER A 117 -10.45 -5.78 -10.52
N ALA A 118 -9.72 -6.48 -11.41
CA ALA A 118 -10.25 -7.58 -12.19
C ALA A 118 -10.33 -8.89 -11.41
N ILE A 119 -9.44 -9.12 -10.45
CA ILE A 119 -9.31 -10.40 -9.73
C ILE A 119 -9.64 -10.19 -8.25
N ARG A 120 -10.75 -10.78 -7.80
CA ARG A 120 -11.28 -10.62 -6.44
C ARG A 120 -11.31 -11.95 -5.70
N PHE A 121 -10.56 -12.02 -4.61
CA PHE A 121 -10.50 -13.21 -3.78
C PHE A 121 -11.72 -13.33 -2.85
N THR A 122 -12.26 -14.54 -2.76
CA THR A 122 -13.30 -14.90 -1.78
C THR A 122 -12.68 -15.47 -0.50
N HIS A 123 -11.46 -16.00 -0.58
CA HIS A 123 -10.70 -16.51 0.54
C HIS A 123 -9.84 -15.44 1.20
N ASP A 124 -9.23 -15.77 2.33
CA ASP A 124 -8.34 -14.89 3.10
C ASP A 124 -6.94 -14.79 2.44
N ILE A 125 -6.93 -14.36 1.17
CA ILE A 125 -5.75 -14.08 0.37
C ILE A 125 -5.51 -12.57 0.36
N LEU A 126 -4.25 -12.18 0.55
CA LEU A 126 -3.81 -10.79 0.43
C LEU A 126 -3.55 -10.42 -1.04
N GLY A 127 -3.67 -9.14 -1.36
CA GLY A 127 -3.23 -8.62 -2.67
C GLY A 127 -1.71 -8.56 -2.82
N HIS A 128 -0.96 -8.60 -1.70
CA HIS A 128 0.49 -8.57 -1.71
C HIS A 128 1.07 -9.82 -2.38
N GLY A 129 1.92 -9.62 -3.37
CA GLY A 129 2.60 -10.72 -4.07
C GLY A 129 1.75 -11.47 -5.10
N THR A 130 0.43 -11.36 -5.06
CA THR A 130 -0.47 -12.03 -6.01
C THR A 130 -0.63 -11.19 -7.28
N VAL A 131 -1.73 -10.49 -7.40
CA VAL A 131 -2.09 -9.71 -8.61
C VAL A 131 -1.16 -8.52 -8.85
N MET A 132 -0.60 -7.91 -7.79
CA MET A 132 0.24 -6.72 -7.89
C MET A 132 1.63 -6.98 -8.47
N MET A 133 2.04 -8.25 -8.62
CA MET A 133 3.29 -8.64 -9.31
C MET A 133 3.30 -8.14 -10.75
N SER A 134 2.14 -8.00 -11.40
CA SER A 134 2.00 -7.47 -12.76
C SER A 134 2.64 -6.08 -12.93
N GLY A 135 2.51 -5.20 -11.92
CA GLY A 135 3.18 -3.90 -11.94
C GLY A 135 4.71 -3.99 -11.88
N ALA A 136 5.24 -4.86 -11.04
CA ALA A 136 6.69 -5.11 -11.00
C ALA A 136 7.21 -5.68 -12.34
N THR A 137 6.42 -6.53 -13.00
CA THR A 137 6.74 -7.07 -14.34
C THR A 137 6.80 -5.95 -15.37
N VAL A 138 5.83 -5.03 -15.38
CA VAL A 138 5.85 -3.86 -16.26
C VAL A 138 7.08 -2.99 -15.98
N ALA A 139 7.35 -2.67 -14.72
CA ALA A 139 8.50 -1.85 -14.33
C ALA A 139 9.84 -2.44 -14.81
N GLU A 140 10.03 -3.75 -14.62
CA GLU A 140 11.24 -4.44 -15.07
C GLU A 140 11.33 -4.48 -16.60
N GLY A 141 10.23 -4.72 -17.31
CA GLY A 141 10.22 -4.74 -18.78
C GLY A 141 10.53 -3.37 -19.39
N LEU A 142 9.96 -2.30 -18.84
CA LEU A 142 10.26 -0.92 -19.25
C LEU A 142 11.72 -0.55 -18.99
N TYR A 143 12.29 -1.00 -17.87
CA TYR A 143 13.73 -0.84 -17.58
C TYR A 143 14.62 -1.59 -18.58
N ARG A 144 14.23 -2.81 -18.98
CA ARG A 144 14.93 -3.60 -20.00
C ARG A 144 14.71 -3.09 -21.43
N GLY A 145 13.75 -2.18 -21.65
CA GLY A 145 13.40 -1.66 -22.98
C GLY A 145 12.77 -2.70 -23.90
N VAL A 146 11.95 -3.61 -23.34
CA VAL A 146 11.30 -4.66 -24.14
C VAL A 146 10.16 -4.09 -25.00
N ASP A 147 9.86 -4.75 -26.10
CA ASP A 147 8.69 -4.45 -26.93
C ASP A 147 7.36 -4.96 -26.33
N ALA A 148 6.25 -4.58 -26.93
CA ALA A 148 4.92 -4.92 -26.43
C ALA A 148 4.63 -6.42 -26.47
N GLU A 149 5.17 -7.16 -27.42
CA GLU A 149 4.99 -8.63 -27.51
C GLU A 149 5.73 -9.33 -26.38
N THR A 150 6.97 -8.95 -26.11
CA THR A 150 7.76 -9.46 -24.97
C THR A 150 7.11 -9.11 -23.65
N MET A 151 6.56 -7.89 -23.50
CA MET A 151 5.81 -7.46 -22.31
C MET A 151 4.54 -8.31 -22.13
N TYR A 152 3.81 -8.59 -23.20
CA TYR A 152 2.61 -9.43 -23.18
C TYR A 152 2.93 -10.85 -22.69
N GLU A 153 3.94 -11.50 -23.27
CA GLU A 153 4.37 -12.85 -22.85
C GLU A 153 4.81 -12.86 -21.37
N ALA A 154 5.52 -11.82 -20.92
CA ALA A 154 5.90 -11.67 -19.52
C ALA A 154 4.69 -11.52 -18.59
N LEU A 155 3.68 -10.75 -18.96
CA LEU A 155 2.45 -10.60 -18.18
C LEU A 155 1.64 -11.89 -18.11
N LEU A 156 1.60 -12.70 -19.18
CA LEU A 156 0.98 -14.03 -19.15
C LEU A 156 1.69 -14.97 -18.17
N LEU A 157 3.03 -15.00 -18.19
CA LEU A 157 3.81 -15.79 -17.23
C LEU A 157 3.61 -15.29 -15.80
N THR A 158 3.59 -13.99 -15.61
CA THR A 158 3.34 -13.36 -14.30
C THR A 158 2.01 -13.82 -13.71
N GLY A 159 0.94 -13.78 -14.49
CA GLY A 159 -0.38 -14.26 -14.07
C GLY A 159 -0.43 -15.74 -13.70
N ALA A 160 0.43 -16.55 -14.32
CA ALA A 160 0.52 -17.98 -14.02
C ALA A 160 1.37 -18.31 -12.78
N LEU A 161 2.16 -17.36 -12.28
CA LEU A 161 3.16 -17.56 -11.24
C LEU A 161 2.99 -16.62 -10.01
N PRO A 162 1.77 -16.41 -9.47
CA PRO A 162 1.60 -15.52 -8.32
C PRO A 162 2.34 -16.02 -7.08
N GLU A 163 2.65 -15.10 -6.16
CA GLU A 163 2.94 -15.46 -4.77
C GLU A 163 1.61 -15.64 -4.02
N VAL A 164 1.43 -16.76 -3.35
CA VAL A 164 0.23 -16.97 -2.53
C VAL A 164 0.45 -16.40 -1.14
N SER A 165 -0.11 -15.24 -0.88
CA SER A 165 -0.05 -14.57 0.42
C SER A 165 -1.37 -14.66 1.16
N VAL A 166 -1.31 -14.83 2.48
CA VAL A 166 -2.49 -15.12 3.31
C VAL A 166 -2.62 -14.16 4.49
N TRP A 167 -3.86 -13.84 4.85
CA TRP A 167 -4.18 -13.01 6.02
C TRP A 167 -3.66 -13.60 7.33
N GLN A 168 -3.50 -14.92 7.42
CA GLN A 168 -2.95 -15.57 8.61
C GLN A 168 -1.57 -15.02 9.00
N SER A 169 -0.75 -14.60 8.01
CA SER A 169 0.56 -14.01 8.30
C SER A 169 0.49 -12.76 9.17
N VAL A 170 -0.51 -11.91 8.99
CA VAL A 170 -0.67 -10.69 9.81
C VAL A 170 -1.29 -10.98 11.17
N TRP A 171 -2.21 -11.95 11.25
CA TRP A 171 -2.80 -12.35 12.53
C TRP A 171 -1.79 -13.00 13.46
N ASP A 172 -0.89 -13.82 12.91
CA ASP A 172 0.21 -14.44 13.64
C ASP A 172 1.38 -13.48 13.92
N GLY A 173 1.36 -12.28 13.36
CA GLY A 173 2.47 -11.33 13.43
C GLY A 173 3.72 -11.81 12.70
N SER A 174 3.56 -12.65 11.67
CA SER A 174 4.66 -13.16 10.87
C SER A 174 5.15 -12.12 9.87
N ARG A 175 6.43 -11.74 9.97
CA ARG A 175 7.08 -10.85 9.02
C ARG A 175 7.17 -11.39 7.59
N LEU A 176 6.66 -12.59 7.33
CA LEU A 176 6.43 -13.08 5.97
C LEU A 176 5.52 -12.13 5.18
N HIS A 177 4.57 -11.46 5.86
CA HIS A 177 3.77 -10.37 5.28
C HIS A 177 4.63 -9.30 4.61
N ASP A 178 5.70 -8.88 5.27
CA ASP A 178 6.59 -7.82 4.78
C ASP A 178 7.36 -8.25 3.52
N ALA A 179 7.56 -9.56 3.33
CA ALA A 179 8.37 -10.11 2.25
C ALA A 179 7.61 -10.35 0.94
N TYR A 180 6.30 -10.58 0.97
CA TYR A 180 5.53 -11.02 -0.20
C TYR A 180 5.70 -10.10 -1.43
N ALA A 181 5.63 -8.79 -1.23
CA ALA A 181 5.77 -7.84 -2.34
C ALA A 181 7.18 -7.85 -2.95
N GLY A 182 8.21 -7.99 -2.12
CA GLY A 182 9.60 -8.09 -2.58
C GLY A 182 9.90 -9.40 -3.29
N LEU A 183 9.36 -10.53 -2.79
CA LEU A 183 9.47 -11.82 -3.47
C LEU A 183 8.81 -11.78 -4.85
N ALA A 184 7.63 -11.15 -4.96
CA ALA A 184 6.96 -10.95 -6.22
C ALA A 184 7.77 -10.06 -7.18
N ALA A 185 8.39 -8.98 -6.69
CA ALA A 185 9.25 -8.11 -7.49
C ALA A 185 10.51 -8.86 -8.00
N CYS A 186 11.13 -9.69 -7.17
CA CYS A 186 12.24 -10.55 -7.59
C CYS A 186 11.81 -11.60 -8.63
N LYS A 187 10.62 -12.19 -8.44
CA LYS A 187 10.05 -13.13 -9.40
C LYS A 187 9.73 -12.47 -10.74
N ALA A 188 9.24 -11.22 -10.74
CA ALA A 188 8.99 -10.45 -11.95
C ALA A 188 10.24 -10.30 -12.82
N LYS A 189 11.44 -10.13 -12.23
CA LYS A 189 12.71 -10.16 -12.96
C LYS A 189 12.95 -11.50 -13.63
N LYS A 190 12.73 -12.60 -12.90
CA LYS A 190 12.95 -13.98 -13.39
C LYS A 190 12.00 -14.38 -14.50
N VAL A 191 10.80 -13.79 -14.56
CA VAL A 191 9.88 -14.01 -15.68
C VAL A 191 10.54 -13.71 -17.03
N TYR A 192 11.28 -12.60 -17.14
CA TYR A 192 12.01 -12.24 -18.35
C TYR A 192 13.16 -13.20 -18.68
N ASP A 193 13.76 -13.81 -17.67
CA ASP A 193 14.84 -14.79 -17.87
C ASP A 193 14.30 -16.15 -18.39
N LEU A 194 13.00 -16.42 -18.26
CA LEU A 194 12.34 -17.61 -18.79
C LEU A 194 11.99 -17.50 -20.28
N LEU A 195 11.71 -16.30 -20.78
CA LEU A 195 11.25 -16.07 -22.16
C LEU A 195 12.23 -16.62 -23.23
N PRO A 196 13.56 -16.45 -23.11
CA PRO A 196 14.51 -17.00 -24.08
C PRO A 196 14.54 -18.54 -24.15
N HIS A 197 13.95 -19.21 -23.16
CA HIS A 197 13.85 -20.69 -23.11
C HIS A 197 12.51 -21.21 -23.61
N ASP A 198 11.73 -20.38 -24.34
CA ASP A 198 10.40 -20.71 -24.87
C ASP A 198 9.40 -21.16 -23.81
N VAL A 199 9.58 -20.66 -22.58
CA VAL A 199 8.60 -20.86 -21.48
C VAL A 199 7.47 -19.87 -21.68
N LYS A 200 6.26 -20.40 -21.91
CA LYS A 200 5.06 -19.61 -22.23
C LYS A 200 3.90 -19.92 -21.28
N SER A 201 2.95 -19.02 -21.23
CA SER A 201 1.70 -19.16 -20.50
C SER A 201 0.51 -18.78 -21.38
N SER A 202 -0.70 -18.88 -20.82
CA SER A 202 -1.95 -18.53 -21.49
C SER A 202 -2.98 -18.01 -20.49
N GLY A 203 -4.01 -17.34 -20.99
CA GLY A 203 -5.14 -16.90 -20.19
C GLY A 203 -5.83 -18.05 -19.45
N ARG A 204 -5.89 -19.24 -20.05
CA ARG A 204 -6.46 -20.44 -19.41
C ARG A 204 -5.65 -20.90 -18.20
N ILE A 205 -4.32 -20.80 -18.24
CA ILE A 205 -3.48 -21.12 -17.08
C ILE A 205 -3.73 -20.10 -15.98
N ILE A 206 -3.85 -18.81 -16.29
CA ILE A 206 -4.17 -17.76 -15.34
C ILE A 206 -5.53 -18.01 -14.70
N GLU A 207 -6.56 -18.33 -15.51
CA GLU A 207 -7.90 -18.69 -15.02
C GLU A 207 -7.84 -19.88 -14.07
N SER A 208 -7.11 -20.94 -14.43
CA SER A 208 -6.97 -22.12 -13.57
C SER A 208 -6.30 -21.79 -12.24
N VAL A 209 -5.25 -20.96 -12.24
CA VAL A 209 -4.57 -20.54 -11.00
C VAL A 209 -5.50 -19.70 -10.12
N TYR A 210 -6.06 -18.62 -10.65
CA TYR A 210 -6.81 -17.68 -9.82
C TYR A 210 -8.24 -18.14 -9.53
N HIS A 211 -8.96 -18.70 -10.52
CA HIS A 211 -10.33 -19.13 -10.36
C HIS A 211 -10.42 -20.52 -9.72
N ASP A 212 -9.82 -21.54 -10.37
CA ASP A 212 -10.05 -22.93 -9.96
C ASP A 212 -9.30 -23.28 -8.66
N ILE A 213 -8.06 -22.77 -8.49
CA ILE A 213 -7.24 -23.08 -7.32
C ILE A 213 -7.43 -22.06 -6.19
N MET A 214 -7.36 -20.76 -6.49
CA MET A 214 -7.39 -19.70 -5.48
C MET A 214 -8.81 -19.21 -5.16
N GLY A 215 -9.85 -19.66 -5.88
CA GLY A 215 -11.24 -19.31 -5.63
C GLY A 215 -11.59 -17.85 -5.92
N ALA A 216 -10.84 -17.20 -6.81
CA ALA A 216 -11.10 -15.81 -7.18
C ALA A 216 -12.23 -15.69 -8.22
N THR A 217 -12.95 -14.57 -8.17
CA THR A 217 -13.78 -14.13 -9.30
C THR A 217 -12.92 -13.27 -10.21
N ILE A 218 -12.95 -13.56 -11.53
CA ILE A 218 -12.22 -12.81 -12.55
C ILE A 218 -13.21 -12.06 -13.42
N VAL A 219 -12.99 -10.76 -13.62
CA VAL A 219 -13.76 -9.86 -14.49
C VAL A 219 -12.79 -9.26 -15.52
N PRO A 220 -12.54 -9.95 -16.66
CA PRO A 220 -11.49 -9.58 -17.61
C PRO A 220 -11.62 -8.15 -18.16
N GLU A 221 -12.84 -7.63 -18.29
CA GLU A 221 -13.12 -6.28 -18.79
C GLU A 221 -12.49 -5.20 -17.91
N GLN A 222 -12.34 -5.46 -16.61
CA GLN A 222 -11.69 -4.53 -15.68
C GLN A 222 -10.19 -4.37 -15.93
N LEU A 223 -9.54 -5.30 -16.64
CA LEU A 223 -8.13 -5.16 -17.03
C LEU A 223 -7.90 -3.96 -17.95
N THR A 224 -8.90 -3.59 -18.76
CA THR A 224 -8.77 -2.51 -19.75
C THR A 224 -9.84 -1.42 -19.65
N ALA A 225 -10.77 -1.51 -18.69
CA ALA A 225 -11.81 -0.50 -18.52
C ALA A 225 -11.20 0.91 -18.35
N GLY A 226 -11.42 1.83 -19.31
CA GLY A 226 -10.88 3.17 -19.30
C GLY A 226 -9.34 3.27 -19.35
N LEU A 227 -8.64 2.23 -19.85
CA LEU A 227 -7.19 2.23 -19.95
C LEU A 227 -6.69 3.32 -20.91
N GLY A 228 -5.85 4.24 -20.40
CA GLY A 228 -5.35 5.38 -21.14
C GLY A 228 -6.18 6.67 -20.95
N ASP A 229 -7.47 6.55 -20.62
CA ASP A 229 -8.37 7.68 -20.38
C ASP A 229 -8.61 7.94 -18.87
N GLU A 230 -8.76 6.86 -18.11
CA GLU A 230 -8.94 6.89 -16.66
C GLU A 230 -7.72 6.30 -15.97
N PHE A 231 -7.15 7.04 -15.02
CA PHE A 231 -5.98 6.61 -14.25
C PHE A 231 -6.40 6.17 -12.83
N LEU A 232 -6.30 4.88 -12.54
CA LEU A 232 -6.63 4.31 -11.23
C LEU A 232 -5.70 4.81 -10.12
N LEU A 233 -4.52 5.31 -10.47
CA LEU A 233 -3.61 5.97 -9.54
C LEU A 233 -4.31 7.08 -8.74
N LEU A 234 -5.26 7.81 -9.33
CA LEU A 234 -6.01 8.86 -8.65
C LEU A 234 -6.93 8.35 -7.52
N SER A 235 -7.15 7.03 -7.45
CA SER A 235 -7.89 6.38 -6.36
C SER A 235 -6.96 5.86 -5.25
N ASN A 236 -5.70 6.33 -5.20
CA ASN A 236 -4.79 6.01 -4.11
C ASN A 236 -5.21 6.70 -2.81
N TYR A 237 -4.81 6.11 -1.68
CA TYR A 237 -4.89 6.74 -0.37
C TYR A 237 -3.53 6.72 0.32
N TYR A 238 -3.30 7.68 1.19
CA TYR A 238 -2.13 7.73 2.05
C TYR A 238 -2.46 7.18 3.45
N LYS A 239 -1.49 6.58 4.12
CA LYS A 239 -1.61 6.17 5.52
C LYS A 239 -0.93 7.18 6.42
N ILE A 240 -1.69 7.78 7.34
CA ILE A 240 -1.18 8.75 8.31
C ILE A 240 -0.76 8.03 9.59
N HIS A 241 -1.55 7.06 10.00
CA HIS A 241 -1.25 6.17 11.11
C HIS A 241 -0.59 4.88 10.62
N THR A 242 0.27 4.28 11.43
CA THR A 242 0.77 2.94 11.14
C THR A 242 -0.35 1.92 11.31
N GLY A 243 -0.51 1.02 10.35
CA GLY A 243 -1.46 -0.07 10.46
C GLY A 243 -2.27 -0.35 9.20
N CYS A 244 -3.09 -1.38 9.30
CA CYS A 244 -4.05 -1.73 8.27
C CYS A 244 -4.97 -0.55 7.96
N ARG A 245 -5.31 -0.36 6.66
CA ARG A 245 -6.22 0.72 6.25
C ARG A 245 -7.54 0.73 7.04
N PHE A 246 -8.00 -0.42 7.53
CA PHE A 246 -9.25 -0.52 8.29
C PHE A 246 -9.18 0.09 9.69
N VAL A 247 -7.99 0.34 10.23
CA VAL A 247 -7.76 1.05 11.50
C VAL A 247 -8.03 2.55 11.36
N HIS A 248 -7.67 3.14 10.21
CA HIS A 248 -7.53 4.59 10.04
C HIS A 248 -8.78 5.41 10.34
N PRO A 249 -10.01 5.08 9.88
CA PRO A 249 -11.17 5.90 10.18
C PRO A 249 -11.40 6.07 11.69
N PHE A 250 -11.16 5.01 12.44
CA PHE A 250 -11.37 5.00 13.89
C PHE A 250 -10.22 5.68 14.63
N ALA A 251 -8.99 5.54 14.14
CA ALA A 251 -7.83 6.26 14.67
C ALA A 251 -7.98 7.77 14.45
N ASP A 252 -8.45 8.20 13.28
CA ASP A 252 -8.72 9.61 12.99
C ASP A 252 -9.76 10.20 13.94
N VAL A 253 -10.85 9.46 14.22
CA VAL A 253 -11.87 9.89 15.20
C VAL A 253 -11.25 10.07 16.58
N VAL A 254 -10.51 9.07 17.06
CA VAL A 254 -9.91 9.13 18.40
C VAL A 254 -8.84 10.22 18.48
N GLN A 255 -8.03 10.39 17.44
CA GLN A 255 -7.03 11.45 17.34
C GLN A 255 -7.70 12.83 17.46
N GLN A 256 -8.76 13.05 16.67
CA GLN A 256 -9.50 14.32 16.68
C GLN A 256 -10.13 14.60 18.04
N GLU A 257 -10.65 13.58 18.73
CA GLU A 257 -11.21 13.76 20.07
C GLU A 257 -10.13 14.10 21.10
N LEU A 258 -8.95 13.47 21.03
CA LEU A 258 -7.81 13.83 21.87
C LEU A 258 -7.36 15.27 21.64
N GLU A 259 -7.28 15.72 20.38
CA GLU A 259 -6.97 17.10 20.00
C GLU A 259 -8.04 18.09 20.52
N ASN A 260 -9.29 17.66 20.61
CA ASN A 260 -10.41 18.43 21.18
C ASN A 260 -10.45 18.41 22.72
N GLY A 261 -9.46 17.77 23.37
CA GLY A 261 -9.34 17.74 24.84
C GLY A 261 -10.04 16.57 25.51
N LEU A 262 -10.26 15.45 24.80
CA LEU A 262 -10.78 14.23 25.40
C LEU A 262 -9.82 13.72 26.48
N GLU A 263 -10.30 13.64 27.72
CA GLU A 263 -9.60 13.02 28.83
C GLU A 263 -9.87 11.50 28.82
N LYS A 264 -8.87 10.71 28.45
CA LYS A 264 -8.99 9.24 28.34
C LYS A 264 -9.44 8.56 29.63
N GLU A 265 -9.12 9.16 30.79
CA GLU A 265 -9.49 8.70 32.13
C GLU A 265 -11.00 8.72 32.34
N THR A 266 -11.75 9.54 31.62
CA THR A 266 -13.20 9.63 31.68
C THR A 266 -13.91 8.50 30.91
N ILE A 267 -13.20 7.83 30.00
CA ILE A 267 -13.76 6.75 29.16
C ILE A 267 -13.91 5.48 29.99
N ALA A 268 -15.09 4.88 29.96
CA ALA A 268 -15.36 3.55 30.52
C ALA A 268 -15.04 2.46 29.47
N SER A 269 -15.57 2.60 28.24
CA SER A 269 -15.35 1.66 27.12
C SER A 269 -15.59 2.34 25.77
N ILE A 270 -15.16 1.69 24.70
CA ILE A 270 -15.35 2.13 23.30
C ILE A 270 -15.99 0.98 22.52
N SER A 271 -17.07 1.29 21.80
CA SER A 271 -17.70 0.38 20.85
C SER A 271 -17.54 0.88 19.43
N ILE A 272 -17.09 0.02 18.54
CA ILE A 272 -16.85 0.36 17.12
C ILE A 272 -17.74 -0.52 16.26
N TYR A 273 -18.65 0.10 15.50
CA TYR A 273 -19.55 -0.56 14.57
C TYR A 273 -19.06 -0.34 13.15
N THR A 274 -18.83 -1.41 12.39
CA THR A 274 -18.20 -1.30 11.07
C THR A 274 -18.55 -2.50 10.18
N TYR A 275 -18.05 -2.49 8.94
CA TYR A 275 -18.25 -3.57 7.98
C TYR A 275 -17.46 -4.83 8.36
N LYS A 276 -17.92 -5.98 7.88
CA LYS A 276 -17.46 -7.34 8.21
C LYS A 276 -15.93 -7.52 8.24
N LYS A 277 -15.21 -7.02 7.20
CA LYS A 277 -13.75 -7.21 7.14
C LYS A 277 -13.00 -6.44 8.23
N ALA A 278 -13.42 -5.22 8.54
CA ALA A 278 -12.83 -4.42 9.61
C ALA A 278 -13.19 -4.97 11.00
N ALA A 279 -14.44 -5.43 11.17
CA ALA A 279 -14.91 -6.02 12.43
C ALA A 279 -14.15 -7.29 12.85
N ARG A 280 -13.38 -7.91 11.94
CA ARG A 280 -12.51 -9.07 12.25
C ARG A 280 -11.17 -8.71 12.88
N LEU A 281 -10.76 -7.43 12.87
CA LEU A 281 -9.48 -6.98 13.43
C LEU A 281 -9.57 -6.76 14.95
N THR A 282 -9.95 -7.81 15.67
CA THR A 282 -10.29 -7.78 17.10
C THR A 282 -9.17 -8.27 18.01
N ALA A 283 -8.01 -8.64 17.47
CA ALA A 283 -6.93 -9.22 18.26
C ALA A 283 -6.56 -8.32 19.45
N GLN A 284 -6.39 -8.96 20.60
CA GLN A 284 -5.85 -8.38 21.84
C GLN A 284 -4.70 -9.32 22.28
N HIS A 285 -3.80 -8.91 23.14
CA HIS A 285 -2.59 -9.68 23.45
C HIS A 285 -1.81 -10.10 22.21
N VAL A 286 -1.43 -9.11 21.41
CA VAL A 286 -0.73 -9.37 20.16
C VAL A 286 0.75 -9.72 20.40
N PRO A 287 1.34 -10.65 19.61
CA PRO A 287 2.71 -11.11 19.84
C PRO A 287 3.78 -10.07 19.48
N ASN A 288 3.45 -9.07 18.67
CA ASN A 288 4.41 -8.07 18.18
C ASN A 288 3.74 -6.88 17.47
N LYS A 289 4.59 -5.96 17.02
CA LYS A 289 4.20 -4.76 16.25
C LYS A 289 3.27 -5.07 15.09
N LEU A 290 3.60 -6.06 14.23
CA LEU A 290 2.82 -6.36 13.03
C LEU A 290 1.40 -6.78 13.38
N ALA A 291 1.22 -7.71 14.30
CA ALA A 291 -0.12 -8.11 14.75
C ALA A 291 -0.88 -6.93 15.37
N GLY A 292 -0.19 -6.03 16.09
CA GLY A 292 -0.77 -4.79 16.62
C GLY A 292 -1.23 -3.82 15.53
N GLN A 293 -0.46 -3.67 14.46
CA GLN A 293 -0.81 -2.86 13.28
C GLN A 293 -2.07 -3.38 12.55
N PHE A 294 -2.42 -4.65 12.75
CA PHE A 294 -3.64 -5.29 12.23
C PHE A 294 -4.70 -5.55 13.31
N SER A 295 -4.61 -4.84 14.43
CA SER A 295 -5.60 -4.85 15.50
C SER A 295 -6.16 -3.44 15.73
N ILE A 296 -7.47 -3.26 15.56
CA ILE A 296 -8.13 -1.99 15.89
C ILE A 296 -8.08 -1.71 17.39
N PRO A 297 -8.40 -2.66 18.30
CA PRO A 297 -8.31 -2.40 19.75
C PRO A 297 -6.92 -1.98 20.21
N VAL A 298 -5.87 -2.67 19.77
CA VAL A 298 -4.48 -2.34 20.14
C VAL A 298 -4.08 -0.98 19.58
N SER A 299 -4.38 -0.72 18.31
CA SER A 299 -4.07 0.57 17.67
C SER A 299 -4.73 1.76 18.38
N ILE A 300 -6.01 1.62 18.74
CA ILE A 300 -6.75 2.67 19.49
C ILE A 300 -6.20 2.81 20.90
N ALA A 301 -5.86 1.72 21.58
CA ALA A 301 -5.26 1.75 22.91
C ALA A 301 -3.89 2.48 22.90
N VAL A 302 -3.02 2.16 21.93
CA VAL A 302 -1.74 2.86 21.74
C VAL A 302 -1.96 4.35 21.50
N LEU A 303 -2.91 4.71 20.64
CA LEU A 303 -3.23 6.11 20.35
C LEU A 303 -3.71 6.87 21.60
N LEU A 304 -4.59 6.27 22.39
CA LEU A 304 -5.08 6.86 23.66
C LEU A 304 -3.96 7.05 24.67
N GLU A 305 -3.01 6.12 24.75
CA GLU A 305 -1.92 6.18 25.75
C GLU A 305 -0.75 7.07 25.32
N LYS A 306 -0.46 7.15 24.02
CA LYS A 306 0.74 7.84 23.51
C LYS A 306 0.42 9.10 22.70
N GLY A 307 -0.85 9.35 22.36
CA GLY A 307 -1.26 10.48 21.52
C GLY A 307 -0.88 10.35 20.05
N THR A 308 -0.12 9.32 19.68
CA THR A 308 0.31 9.07 18.30
C THR A 308 0.32 7.57 17.98
N LEU A 309 -0.01 7.22 16.74
CA LEU A 309 0.05 5.85 16.24
C LEU A 309 1.09 5.77 15.12
N SER A 310 2.36 5.59 15.51
CA SER A 310 3.52 5.47 14.63
C SER A 310 4.13 4.06 14.70
N PRO A 311 4.99 3.66 13.72
CA PRO A 311 5.69 2.38 13.80
C PRO A 311 6.51 2.19 15.09
N ASP A 312 7.04 3.29 15.63
CA ASP A 312 7.86 3.26 16.85
C ASP A 312 6.99 3.16 18.11
N THR A 313 5.88 3.92 18.17
CA THR A 313 4.99 3.88 19.33
C THR A 313 4.33 2.52 19.49
N ILE A 314 3.80 1.92 18.41
CA ILE A 314 3.19 0.59 18.50
C ILE A 314 4.23 -0.48 18.83
N ALA A 315 5.44 -0.41 18.26
CA ALA A 315 6.51 -1.36 18.57
C ALA A 315 6.93 -1.33 20.05
N ALA A 316 6.93 -0.16 20.66
CA ALA A 316 7.32 0.03 22.05
C ALA A 316 6.20 -0.31 23.08
N CYS A 317 4.95 -0.47 22.60
CA CYS A 317 3.79 -0.44 23.52
C CYS A 317 2.89 -1.67 23.43
N VAL A 318 3.15 -2.65 22.57
CA VAL A 318 2.30 -3.86 22.48
C VAL A 318 2.19 -4.60 23.82
N ASP A 319 3.22 -4.56 24.64
CA ASP A 319 3.27 -5.16 25.98
C ASP A 319 3.16 -4.14 27.13
N ASP A 320 2.88 -2.86 26.84
CA ASP A 320 2.75 -1.81 27.86
C ASP A 320 1.49 -2.07 28.70
N PRO A 321 1.61 -2.19 30.04
CA PRO A 321 0.45 -2.40 30.92
C PRO A 321 -0.66 -1.36 30.76
N ALA A 322 -0.32 -0.10 30.42
CA ALA A 322 -1.31 0.93 30.16
C ALA A 322 -2.13 0.62 28.90
N VAL A 323 -1.48 0.18 27.83
CA VAL A 323 -2.16 -0.27 26.60
C VAL A 323 -3.01 -1.52 26.87
N LEU A 324 -2.45 -2.51 27.57
CA LEU A 324 -3.17 -3.73 27.95
C LEU A 324 -4.37 -3.46 28.87
N SER A 325 -4.37 -2.37 29.63
CA SER A 325 -5.51 -1.98 30.46
C SER A 325 -6.79 -1.64 29.68
N TRP A 326 -6.66 -1.37 28.37
CA TRP A 326 -7.79 -1.16 27.45
C TRP A 326 -8.39 -2.45 26.92
N GLU A 327 -7.77 -3.58 27.20
CA GLU A 327 -8.25 -4.88 26.77
C GLU A 327 -9.65 -5.15 27.34
N GLY A 328 -10.53 -5.72 26.51
CA GLY A 328 -11.94 -5.90 26.86
C GLY A 328 -12.76 -4.62 26.92
N ARG A 329 -12.12 -3.44 26.88
CA ARG A 329 -12.82 -2.13 26.91
C ARG A 329 -13.04 -1.56 25.51
N ILE A 330 -12.36 -2.07 24.48
CA ILE A 330 -12.54 -1.66 23.08
C ILE A 330 -13.10 -2.87 22.33
N THR A 331 -14.35 -2.77 21.86
CA THR A 331 -15.08 -3.88 21.24
C THR A 331 -15.57 -3.50 19.86
N LEU A 332 -15.41 -4.43 18.88
CA LEU A 332 -15.85 -4.27 17.51
C LEU A 332 -17.12 -5.05 17.25
N TYR A 333 -18.02 -4.46 16.47
CA TYR A 333 -19.28 -5.05 16.03
C TYR A 333 -19.40 -4.92 14.51
N GLU A 334 -19.76 -6.02 13.84
CA GLU A 334 -20.23 -5.97 12.45
C GLU A 334 -21.61 -5.30 12.44
N ASP A 335 -21.81 -4.35 11.52
CA ASP A 335 -23.08 -3.70 11.28
C ASP A 335 -23.38 -3.73 9.77
N GLU A 336 -24.52 -4.34 9.42
CA GLU A 336 -24.93 -4.53 8.04
C GLU A 336 -25.16 -3.21 7.28
N ALA A 337 -25.44 -2.13 8.00
CA ALA A 337 -25.53 -0.80 7.39
C ALA A 337 -24.22 -0.38 6.71
N TYR A 338 -23.07 -0.69 7.33
CA TYR A 338 -21.75 -0.38 6.77
C TYR A 338 -21.30 -1.40 5.70
N ASN A 339 -21.77 -2.66 5.75
CA ASN A 339 -21.54 -3.63 4.68
C ASN A 339 -22.15 -3.15 3.35
N LYS A 340 -23.33 -2.54 3.40
CA LYS A 340 -24.06 -2.01 2.22
C LYS A 340 -23.38 -0.82 1.56
N LEU A 341 -22.50 -0.11 2.26
CA LEU A 341 -21.76 1.04 1.74
C LEU A 341 -20.50 0.64 0.96
N LEU A 342 -20.11 -0.65 1.03
CA LEU A 342 -18.96 -1.14 0.26
C LEU A 342 -19.33 -1.26 -1.24
N PRO A 343 -18.38 -1.02 -2.13
CA PRO A 343 -16.98 -0.65 -1.92
C PRO A 343 -16.71 0.86 -1.73
N ASP A 344 -17.75 1.70 -1.81
CA ASP A 344 -17.64 3.16 -1.94
C ASP A 344 -17.10 3.80 -0.65
N THR A 345 -17.53 3.34 0.51
CA THR A 345 -17.01 3.83 1.79
C THR A 345 -16.51 2.68 2.67
N ARG A 346 -15.52 2.98 3.52
CA ARG A 346 -14.90 2.02 4.45
C ARG A 346 -14.79 2.63 5.83
N GLY A 347 -15.91 3.00 6.40
CA GLY A 347 -16.00 3.65 7.70
C GLY A 347 -16.81 2.87 8.71
N GLY A 348 -17.41 3.59 9.64
CA GLY A 348 -18.21 3.05 10.72
C GLY A 348 -18.62 4.11 11.72
N ARG A 349 -19.00 3.66 12.90
CA ARG A 349 -19.34 4.51 14.04
C ARG A 349 -18.50 4.14 15.25
N VAL A 350 -17.97 5.16 15.92
CA VAL A 350 -17.31 5.05 17.23
C VAL A 350 -18.27 5.54 18.30
N GLU A 351 -18.49 4.75 19.33
CA GLU A 351 -19.24 5.13 20.52
C GLU A 351 -18.29 5.17 21.72
N LEU A 352 -18.07 6.38 22.26
CA LEU A 352 -17.32 6.61 23.49
C LEU A 352 -18.28 6.56 24.67
N HIS A 353 -18.16 5.55 25.51
CA HIS A 353 -18.96 5.41 26.73
C HIS A 353 -18.19 5.98 27.91
N PHE A 354 -18.72 6.99 28.56
CA PHE A 354 -18.07 7.67 29.67
C PHE A 354 -18.47 7.08 31.04
N LYS A 355 -17.59 7.24 32.02
CA LYS A 355 -17.83 6.78 33.42
C LYS A 355 -19.01 7.45 34.10
N ASN A 356 -19.43 8.63 33.65
CA ASN A 356 -20.63 9.33 34.11
C ASN A 356 -21.93 8.79 33.51
N GLY A 357 -21.85 7.79 32.61
CA GLY A 357 -23.00 7.17 31.95
C GLY A 357 -23.38 7.81 30.60
N GLU A 358 -22.76 8.90 30.21
CA GLU A 358 -22.96 9.52 28.92
C GLU A 358 -22.34 8.65 27.79
N THR A 359 -22.85 8.80 26.56
CA THR A 359 -22.30 8.17 25.36
C THR A 359 -22.22 9.19 24.23
N LYS A 360 -21.04 9.37 23.67
CA LYS A 360 -20.80 10.16 22.45
C LYS A 360 -20.69 9.22 21.26
N LYS A 361 -21.50 9.46 20.19
CA LYS A 361 -21.50 8.68 18.95
C LYS A 361 -20.95 9.53 17.82
N ILE A 362 -20.00 8.98 17.06
CA ILE A 362 -19.31 9.67 15.98
C ILE A 362 -19.29 8.76 14.76
N GLU A 363 -19.93 9.20 13.68
CA GLU A 363 -19.88 8.53 12.37
C GLU A 363 -18.64 8.97 11.61
N VAL A 364 -18.02 8.02 10.90
CA VAL A 364 -16.87 8.28 10.03
C VAL A 364 -16.98 7.43 8.77
N PHE A 365 -16.86 8.05 7.60
CA PHE A 365 -16.99 7.38 6.30
C PHE A 365 -15.69 7.32 5.52
N HIS A 366 -14.80 8.29 5.74
CA HIS A 366 -13.50 8.42 5.05
C HIS A 366 -12.41 8.63 6.09
N ALA A 367 -11.27 7.98 5.89
CA ALA A 367 -10.10 8.33 6.67
C ALA A 367 -9.42 9.57 6.05
N ARG A 368 -8.63 10.27 6.83
CA ARG A 368 -7.97 11.51 6.46
C ARG A 368 -7.13 11.42 5.18
N GLY A 369 -6.50 10.29 4.90
CA GLY A 369 -5.68 10.08 3.70
C GLY A 369 -6.42 9.54 2.48
N ASP A 370 -7.76 9.36 2.52
CA ASP A 370 -8.55 8.85 1.39
C ASP A 370 -8.62 9.87 0.26
N PHE A 371 -8.56 9.37 -0.99
CA PHE A 371 -8.60 10.21 -2.19
C PHE A 371 -9.93 11.00 -2.35
N ASP A 372 -11.00 10.50 -1.75
CA ASP A 372 -12.35 11.07 -1.78
C ASP A 372 -12.79 11.64 -0.42
N ASN A 373 -11.86 11.86 0.50
CA ASN A 373 -12.16 12.59 1.72
C ASN A 373 -12.52 14.04 1.38
N PRO A 374 -13.60 14.60 1.94
CA PRO A 374 -13.98 16.01 1.74
C PRO A 374 -12.87 17.01 2.09
N THR A 375 -11.96 16.63 3.00
CA THR A 375 -10.73 17.36 3.31
C THR A 375 -9.56 16.61 2.69
N PRO A 376 -9.10 16.97 1.49
CA PRO A 376 -8.06 16.23 0.79
C PRO A 376 -6.74 16.20 1.56
N PHE A 377 -6.05 15.08 1.50
CA PHE A 377 -4.65 14.99 1.89
C PHE A 377 -3.80 15.62 0.79
N THR A 378 -3.22 16.76 1.09
CA THR A 378 -2.58 17.64 0.11
C THR A 378 -1.14 17.21 -0.17
N GLN A 379 -0.53 17.79 -1.22
CA GLN A 379 0.90 17.63 -1.47
C GLN A 379 1.75 18.15 -0.30
N ALA A 380 1.33 19.20 0.39
CA ALA A 380 2.03 19.72 1.57
C ALA A 380 2.02 18.69 2.70
N ASP A 381 0.90 18.01 2.93
CA ASP A 381 0.79 16.93 3.92
C ASP A 381 1.72 15.74 3.55
N VAL A 382 1.86 15.43 2.26
CA VAL A 382 2.80 14.38 1.80
C VAL A 382 4.25 14.76 2.09
N VAL A 383 4.62 16.03 1.84
CA VAL A 383 5.95 16.56 2.16
C VAL A 383 6.22 16.52 3.65
N GLU A 384 5.26 16.94 4.47
CA GLU A 384 5.37 16.88 5.93
C GLU A 384 5.55 15.43 6.41
N LYS A 385 4.73 14.51 5.92
CA LYS A 385 4.84 13.08 6.23
C LYS A 385 6.21 12.53 5.84
N PHE A 386 6.71 12.87 4.63
CA PHE A 386 8.03 12.47 4.17
C PHE A 386 9.13 12.98 5.13
N LYS A 387 9.13 14.29 5.44
CA LYS A 387 10.09 14.89 6.36
C LYS A 387 10.09 14.23 7.73
N ASN A 388 8.90 13.96 8.28
CA ASN A 388 8.77 13.25 9.55
C ASN A 388 9.32 11.81 9.49
N ASN A 389 9.14 11.12 8.37
CA ASN A 389 9.67 9.76 8.19
C ASN A 389 11.20 9.71 8.08
N VAL A 390 11.84 10.76 7.57
CA VAL A 390 13.28 10.78 7.33
C VAL A 390 14.08 11.63 8.34
N ALA A 391 13.42 12.27 9.31
CA ALA A 391 14.02 13.23 10.23
C ALA A 391 15.23 12.70 11.00
N ASP A 392 15.28 11.41 11.34
CA ASP A 392 16.37 10.78 12.05
C ASP A 392 17.52 10.29 11.12
N ILE A 393 17.35 10.44 9.79
CA ILE A 393 18.19 9.80 8.77
C ILE A 393 18.84 10.84 7.85
N LEU A 394 18.04 11.80 7.38
CA LEU A 394 18.46 12.87 6.48
C LEU A 394 18.49 14.20 7.21
N SER A 395 19.42 15.08 6.83
CA SER A 395 19.32 16.49 7.23
C SER A 395 18.10 17.14 6.54
N GLU A 396 17.60 18.23 7.14
CA GLU A 396 16.50 19.01 6.57
C GLU A 396 16.79 19.43 5.12
N GLN A 397 18.02 19.90 4.84
CA GLN A 397 18.43 20.28 3.49
C GLN A 397 18.42 19.10 2.51
N GLN A 398 18.81 17.90 2.93
CA GLN A 398 18.76 16.70 2.08
C GLN A 398 17.29 16.28 1.82
N ALA A 399 16.45 16.34 2.85
CA ALA A 399 15.02 16.04 2.71
C ALA A 399 14.33 17.03 1.78
N ASP A 400 14.61 18.33 1.92
CA ASP A 400 14.09 19.37 1.04
C ASP A 400 14.53 19.18 -0.42
N CYS A 401 15.82 18.96 -0.65
CA CYS A 401 16.35 18.73 -1.99
C CYS A 401 15.71 17.52 -2.68
N LEU A 402 15.52 16.41 -1.96
CA LEU A 402 14.83 15.22 -2.49
C LEU A 402 13.38 15.51 -2.80
N ALA A 403 12.65 16.16 -1.90
CA ALA A 403 11.24 16.52 -2.10
C ALA A 403 11.09 17.47 -3.29
N GLU A 404 11.92 18.51 -3.41
CA GLU A 404 11.91 19.44 -4.54
C GLU A 404 12.20 18.74 -5.85
N THR A 405 13.24 17.88 -5.89
CA THR A 405 13.60 17.13 -7.10
C THR A 405 12.45 16.23 -7.56
N ILE A 406 11.85 15.48 -6.65
CA ILE A 406 10.77 14.56 -6.98
C ILE A 406 9.50 15.31 -7.39
N LEU A 407 9.12 16.36 -6.66
CA LEU A 407 7.84 17.05 -6.88
C LEU A 407 7.87 18.07 -8.00
N TYR A 408 9.02 18.74 -8.21
CA TYR A 408 9.10 19.89 -9.10
C TYR A 408 10.19 19.80 -10.16
N GLY A 409 11.04 18.76 -10.12
CA GLY A 409 12.06 18.55 -11.16
C GLY A 409 11.43 18.48 -12.55
N GLY A 410 12.06 19.17 -13.52
CA GLY A 410 11.65 19.10 -14.91
C GLY A 410 11.76 17.68 -15.47
N GLU A 411 11.09 17.41 -16.58
CA GLU A 411 11.06 16.07 -17.18
C GLU A 411 12.47 15.51 -17.43
N ASP A 412 13.37 16.35 -17.94
CA ASP A 412 14.76 15.99 -18.27
C ASP A 412 15.72 16.03 -17.05
N THR A 413 15.20 16.35 -15.85
CA THR A 413 16.05 16.37 -14.63
C THR A 413 16.62 14.98 -14.38
N PRO A 414 17.96 14.83 -14.31
CA PRO A 414 18.57 13.55 -13.93
C PRO A 414 18.06 13.06 -12.60
N PHE A 415 17.68 11.80 -12.55
CA PHE A 415 17.05 11.21 -11.37
C PHE A 415 17.67 9.86 -11.02
N ALA A 416 18.38 9.84 -9.93
CA ALA A 416 18.88 8.62 -9.31
C ALA A 416 18.59 8.67 -7.81
N ILE A 417 17.95 7.64 -7.30
CA ILE A 417 17.72 7.46 -5.86
C ILE A 417 18.69 6.40 -5.36
N GLU A 418 19.69 6.84 -4.59
CA GLU A 418 20.50 5.93 -3.80
C GLU A 418 19.88 5.82 -2.40
N VAL A 419 19.08 4.79 -2.18
CA VAL A 419 18.71 4.40 -0.82
C VAL A 419 19.89 3.62 -0.25
N LYS A 420 20.72 4.31 0.52
CA LYS A 420 21.92 3.74 1.16
C LYS A 420 21.58 3.09 2.49
#